data_bb1e1a2e5dd57cf30ac725692e8b0e8c
#
_entry.id   bb1e1a2e5dd57cf30ac725692e8b0e8c
#
_cell.length_a   1.000
_cell.length_b   1.000
_cell.length_c   1.000
_cell.angle_alpha   90.00
_cell.angle_beta   90.00
_cell.angle_gamma   90.00
#
_symmetry.space_group_name_H-M   'P 1'
#
loop_
_entity.id
_entity.type
_entity.pdbx_description
1 polymer ?
#
loop_
_entity_poly.entity_id
_entity_poly.type
_entity_poly.pdbx_seq_one_letter_code
_entity_poly.pdbx_strand_id
1 'polypeptide(L)'
;MIYTITLNPAIDYFITLNETLLVDEVNRGSHEIYKAGGKGLNVSKILSVLNIPSKAIAVLGGFTGQYIEDSFAKDPNIEMIPIPVDGMNRINMKANYGKKALCINGSGPVVNDCTVQFLLDEIAKINADDIVVISGSMMHGFADDFVTALAQAVHQKNAKVVIDMEQITMEQLKECKPYLI
;
A
#
# COMPACT_ATOMS: atom_id res chain seq x y z
N MET A 1 16.37 8.84 6.95
CA MET A 1 15.70 7.54 6.72
C MET A 1 14.65 7.70 5.61
N ILE A 2 14.31 6.62 4.89
CA ILE A 2 13.18 6.61 3.95
C ILE A 2 12.02 5.84 4.59
N TYR A 3 10.86 6.48 4.67
CA TYR A 3 9.60 5.88 5.07
C TYR A 3 8.72 5.69 3.85
N THR A 4 8.11 4.53 3.70
CA THR A 4 7.09 4.30 2.67
C THR A 4 5.76 4.05 3.34
N ILE A 5 4.70 4.71 2.89
CA ILE A 5 3.36 4.58 3.44
C ILE A 5 2.45 3.91 2.41
N THR A 6 1.86 2.79 2.80
CA THR A 6 0.87 2.06 2.01
C THR A 6 -0.46 2.05 2.75
N LEU A 7 -1.37 2.93 2.35
CA LEU A 7 -2.68 3.08 3.00
C LEU A 7 -3.69 1.98 2.61
N ASN A 8 -3.46 1.25 1.51
CA ASN A 8 -4.37 0.21 1.03
C ASN A 8 -3.60 -0.97 0.41
N PRO A 9 -2.79 -1.69 1.20
CA PRO A 9 -2.08 -2.87 0.73
C PRO A 9 -3.03 -3.98 0.30
N ALA A 10 -2.52 -4.94 -0.48
CA ALA A 10 -3.30 -6.03 -1.02
C ALA A 10 -2.47 -7.32 -1.12
N ILE A 11 -3.16 -8.45 -1.22
CA ILE A 11 -2.60 -9.66 -1.82
C ILE A 11 -3.02 -9.68 -3.30
N ASP A 12 -2.06 -9.68 -4.20
CA ASP A 12 -2.31 -9.93 -5.61
C ASP A 12 -2.31 -11.46 -5.86
N TYR A 13 -3.48 -12.00 -6.18
CA TYR A 13 -3.68 -13.40 -6.55
C TYR A 13 -3.69 -13.54 -8.07
N PHE A 14 -2.71 -14.24 -8.61
CA PHE A 14 -2.60 -14.54 -10.03
C PHE A 14 -3.01 -15.97 -10.27
N ILE A 15 -3.86 -16.20 -11.27
CA ILE A 15 -4.26 -17.51 -11.75
C ILE A 15 -4.21 -17.53 -13.27
N THR A 16 -3.72 -18.61 -13.85
CA THR A 16 -3.79 -18.82 -15.30
C THR A 16 -4.91 -19.79 -15.60
N LEU A 17 -5.90 -19.32 -16.35
CA LEU A 17 -6.97 -20.16 -16.89
C LEU A 17 -6.52 -20.77 -18.21
N ASN A 18 -7.24 -21.77 -18.67
CA ASN A 18 -7.08 -22.29 -20.02
C ASN A 18 -7.37 -21.20 -21.06
N GLU A 19 -7.57 -21.53 -22.31
CA GLU A 19 -7.60 -20.56 -23.42
C GLU A 19 -8.71 -19.49 -23.31
N THR A 20 -9.85 -19.81 -22.68
CA THR A 20 -11.02 -18.92 -22.58
C THR A 20 -11.55 -18.83 -21.16
N LEU A 21 -12.11 -17.66 -20.82
CA LEU A 21 -12.95 -17.47 -19.64
C LEU A 21 -14.40 -17.80 -20.02
N LEU A 22 -15.00 -18.76 -19.35
CA LEU A 22 -16.39 -19.15 -19.52
C LEU A 22 -17.26 -18.42 -18.49
N VAL A 23 -18.21 -17.63 -18.96
CA VAL A 23 -19.20 -16.96 -18.09
C VAL A 23 -20.27 -17.97 -17.71
N ASP A 24 -20.74 -17.91 -16.46
CA ASP A 24 -21.75 -18.80 -15.88
C ASP A 24 -21.32 -20.28 -15.75
N GLU A 25 -20.02 -20.56 -15.91
CA GLU A 25 -19.45 -21.90 -15.76
C GLU A 25 -18.27 -21.92 -14.77
N VAL A 26 -17.91 -23.11 -14.30
CA VAL A 26 -16.74 -23.32 -13.45
C VAL A 26 -15.46 -23.25 -14.28
N ASN A 27 -14.70 -22.19 -14.10
CA ASN A 27 -13.35 -22.08 -14.67
C ASN A 27 -12.33 -22.73 -13.72
N ARG A 28 -11.45 -23.58 -14.24
CA ARG A 28 -10.33 -24.15 -13.49
C ARG A 28 -9.03 -23.59 -14.02
N GLY A 29 -8.22 -23.12 -13.09
CA GLY A 29 -6.92 -22.53 -13.40
C GLY A 29 -5.75 -23.42 -12.99
N SER A 30 -4.59 -23.04 -13.45
CA SER A 30 -3.28 -23.58 -13.10
C SER A 30 -2.34 -22.41 -12.78
N HIS A 31 -1.18 -22.69 -12.20
CA HIS A 31 -0.15 -21.70 -11.90
C HIS A 31 -0.68 -20.54 -11.04
N GLU A 32 -1.05 -20.90 -9.82
CA GLU A 32 -1.50 -19.93 -8.81
C GLU A 32 -0.31 -19.30 -8.11
N ILE A 33 -0.32 -17.95 -8.01
CA ILE A 33 0.72 -17.19 -7.33
C ILE A 33 0.06 -16.13 -6.46
N TYR A 34 0.48 -16.06 -5.20
CA TYR A 34 0.11 -15.00 -4.27
C TYR A 34 1.31 -14.06 -4.07
N LYS A 35 1.08 -12.77 -4.20
CA LYS A 35 2.11 -11.75 -3.96
C LYS A 35 1.58 -10.68 -3.02
N ALA A 36 2.31 -10.43 -1.94
CA ALA A 36 2.07 -9.25 -1.14
C ALA A 36 2.42 -8.01 -1.96
N GLY A 37 1.52 -7.03 -1.95
CA GLY A 37 1.59 -5.84 -2.78
C GLY A 37 1.06 -4.59 -2.08
N GLY A 38 1.24 -3.49 -2.78
CA GLY A 38 0.97 -2.12 -2.38
C GLY A 38 2.07 -1.23 -2.90
N LYS A 39 1.74 -0.06 -3.46
CA LYS A 39 2.74 0.77 -4.14
C LYS A 39 3.89 1.16 -3.20
N GLY A 40 3.63 1.61 -1.97
CA GLY A 40 4.67 1.95 -0.99
C GLY A 40 5.51 0.75 -0.58
N LEU A 41 4.90 -0.42 -0.37
CA LEU A 41 5.62 -1.66 -0.11
C LEU A 41 6.53 -2.06 -1.27
N ASN A 42 6.09 -1.85 -2.51
CA ASN A 42 6.92 -2.09 -3.70
C ASN A 42 8.10 -1.11 -3.78
N VAL A 43 7.92 0.14 -3.35
CA VAL A 43 9.04 1.10 -3.22
C VAL A 43 10.07 0.57 -2.23
N SER A 44 9.67 0.12 -1.03
CA SER A 44 10.58 -0.50 -0.06
C SER A 44 11.32 -1.72 -0.63
N LYS A 45 10.63 -2.56 -1.41
CA LYS A 45 11.25 -3.68 -2.13
C LYS A 45 12.36 -3.24 -3.07
N ILE A 46 12.12 -2.21 -3.87
CA ILE A 46 13.12 -1.68 -4.81
C ILE A 46 14.28 -1.04 -4.06
N LEU A 47 14.00 -0.29 -2.99
CA LEU A 47 15.04 0.27 -2.13
C LEU A 47 15.93 -0.84 -1.55
N SER A 48 15.33 -1.94 -1.07
CA SER A 48 16.08 -3.09 -0.56
C SER A 48 16.99 -3.72 -1.62
N VAL A 49 16.52 -3.90 -2.86
CA VAL A 49 17.35 -4.39 -3.98
C VAL A 49 18.56 -3.47 -4.23
N LEU A 50 18.40 -2.17 -3.97
CA LEU A 50 19.48 -1.17 -4.06
C LEU A 50 20.33 -1.08 -2.78
N ASN A 51 20.10 -1.95 -1.79
CA ASN A 51 20.72 -1.92 -0.47
C ASN A 51 20.48 -0.62 0.30
N ILE A 52 19.32 0.00 0.11
CA ILE A 52 18.89 1.20 0.83
C ILE A 52 17.85 0.79 1.87
N PRO A 53 18.13 0.95 3.18
CA PRO A 53 17.17 0.60 4.22
C PRO A 53 15.96 1.53 4.22
N SER A 54 14.78 0.98 4.51
CA SER A 54 13.52 1.71 4.61
C SER A 54 12.65 1.22 5.76
N LYS A 55 11.75 2.09 6.23
CA LYS A 55 10.68 1.76 7.15
C LYS A 55 9.36 1.75 6.38
N ALA A 56 8.72 0.60 6.33
CA ALA A 56 7.50 0.38 5.56
C ALA A 56 6.28 0.42 6.48
N ILE A 57 5.60 1.56 6.53
CA ILE A 57 4.34 1.74 7.25
C ILE A 57 3.22 1.22 6.37
N ALA A 58 2.43 0.27 6.85
CA ALA A 58 1.34 -0.32 6.10
C ALA A 58 0.12 -0.58 6.98
N VAL A 59 -1.09 -0.26 6.49
CA VAL A 59 -2.36 -0.52 7.20
C VAL A 59 -2.75 -1.98 6.98
N LEU A 60 -2.63 -2.80 8.03
CA LEU A 60 -2.72 -4.26 7.96
C LEU A 60 -3.80 -4.81 8.89
N GLY A 61 -4.60 -5.76 8.38
CA GLY A 61 -5.66 -6.42 9.15
C GLY A 61 -5.91 -7.85 8.71
N GLY A 62 -6.35 -8.68 9.65
CA GLY A 62 -6.70 -10.08 9.44
C GLY A 62 -5.55 -10.95 8.93
N PHE A 63 -5.89 -12.15 8.46
CA PHE A 63 -4.88 -13.10 7.97
C PHE A 63 -4.14 -12.59 6.72
N THR A 64 -4.81 -11.78 5.90
CA THR A 64 -4.21 -11.17 4.71
C THR A 64 -3.17 -10.12 5.07
N GLY A 65 -3.42 -9.34 6.13
CA GLY A 65 -2.45 -8.41 6.69
C GLY A 65 -1.22 -9.12 7.23
N GLN A 66 -1.42 -10.21 7.99
CA GLN A 66 -0.33 -11.05 8.49
C GLN A 66 0.51 -11.64 7.35
N TYR A 67 -0.13 -12.14 6.28
CA TYR A 67 0.59 -12.64 5.11
C TYR A 67 1.46 -11.55 4.45
N ILE A 68 0.92 -10.31 4.36
CA ILE A 68 1.68 -9.19 3.81
C ILE A 68 2.88 -8.87 4.71
N GLU A 69 2.68 -8.75 6.01
CA GLU A 69 3.75 -8.48 6.98
C GLU A 69 4.86 -9.54 6.89
N ASP A 70 4.52 -10.82 6.96
CA ASP A 70 5.45 -11.95 6.89
C ASP A 70 6.25 -11.99 5.58
N SER A 71 5.65 -11.47 4.49
CA SER A 71 6.29 -11.43 3.17
C SER A 71 7.44 -10.42 3.10
N PHE A 72 7.43 -9.39 3.96
CA PHE A 72 8.46 -8.34 4.00
C PHE A 72 9.38 -8.45 5.22
N ALA A 73 8.92 -9.03 6.32
CA ALA A 73 9.67 -9.12 7.58
C ALA A 73 11.00 -9.89 7.49
N LYS A 74 11.19 -10.68 6.43
CA LYS A 74 12.43 -11.44 6.18
C LYS A 74 13.51 -10.62 5.49
N ASP A 75 13.19 -9.45 4.99
CA ASP A 75 14.12 -8.58 4.28
C ASP A 75 14.87 -7.69 5.30
N PRO A 76 16.20 -7.82 5.44
CA PRO A 76 16.96 -7.08 6.44
C PRO A 76 16.99 -5.56 6.21
N ASN A 77 16.65 -5.11 5.01
CA ASN A 77 16.61 -3.70 4.64
C ASN A 77 15.21 -3.07 4.81
N ILE A 78 14.21 -3.86 5.22
CA ILE A 78 12.83 -3.38 5.38
C ILE A 78 12.39 -3.58 6.83
N GLU A 79 12.23 -2.48 7.56
CA GLU A 79 11.57 -2.48 8.86
C GLU A 79 10.07 -2.30 8.65
N MET A 80 9.29 -3.37 8.85
CA MET A 80 7.82 -3.28 8.78
C MET A 80 7.25 -2.58 10.00
N ILE A 81 6.36 -1.62 9.77
CA ILE A 81 5.59 -0.92 10.80
C ILE A 81 4.10 -1.14 10.48
N PRO A 82 3.49 -2.21 11.04
CA PRO A 82 2.09 -2.49 10.82
C PRO A 82 1.19 -1.51 11.59
N ILE A 83 0.24 -0.90 10.89
CA ILE A 83 -0.83 -0.10 11.48
C ILE A 83 -2.08 -0.97 11.50
N PRO A 84 -2.64 -1.29 12.67
CA PRO A 84 -3.77 -2.21 12.76
C PRO A 84 -5.05 -1.60 12.18
N VAL A 85 -5.83 -2.43 11.48
CA VAL A 85 -7.18 -2.13 11.03
C VAL A 85 -8.10 -3.34 11.24
N ASP A 86 -9.35 -3.10 11.59
CA ASP A 86 -10.35 -4.14 11.72
C ASP A 86 -10.75 -4.69 10.36
N GLY A 87 -10.83 -6.03 10.23
CA GLY A 87 -11.16 -6.71 9.00
C GLY A 87 -9.93 -7.27 8.29
N MET A 88 -10.03 -7.46 6.96
CA MET A 88 -8.98 -8.08 6.15
C MET A 88 -8.52 -7.15 5.03
N ASN A 89 -7.22 -7.11 4.77
CA ASN A 89 -6.72 -6.46 3.56
C ASN A 89 -7.31 -7.10 2.31
N ARG A 90 -7.49 -6.30 1.28
CA ARG A 90 -8.07 -6.74 0.01
C ARG A 90 -7.22 -7.79 -0.69
N ILE A 91 -7.90 -8.66 -1.43
CA ILE A 91 -7.28 -9.57 -2.40
C ILE A 91 -7.68 -9.07 -3.78
N ASN A 92 -6.69 -8.85 -4.64
CA ASN A 92 -6.90 -8.53 -6.04
C ASN A 92 -6.71 -9.81 -6.86
N MET A 93 -7.72 -10.23 -7.60
CA MET A 93 -7.62 -11.36 -8.50
C MET A 93 -7.19 -10.90 -9.90
N LYS A 94 -6.22 -11.60 -10.46
CA LYS A 94 -5.70 -11.40 -11.84
C LYS A 94 -5.71 -12.73 -12.56
N ALA A 95 -6.80 -12.99 -13.31
CA ALA A 95 -6.96 -14.21 -14.10
C ALA A 95 -6.46 -13.98 -15.52
N ASN A 96 -5.39 -14.67 -15.92
CA ASN A 96 -4.86 -14.64 -17.27
C ASN A 96 -5.50 -15.76 -18.10
N TYR A 97 -5.94 -15.46 -19.33
CA TYR A 97 -6.51 -16.42 -20.25
C TYR A 97 -6.17 -16.07 -21.70
N GLY A 98 -5.49 -16.96 -22.40
CA GLY A 98 -4.94 -16.67 -23.72
C GLY A 98 -4.02 -15.42 -23.70
N LYS A 99 -4.40 -14.38 -24.46
CA LYS A 99 -3.68 -13.09 -24.49
C LYS A 99 -4.41 -11.98 -23.68
N LYS A 100 -5.38 -12.35 -22.85
CA LYS A 100 -6.23 -11.44 -22.09
C LYS A 100 -6.03 -11.62 -20.58
N ALA A 101 -6.47 -10.64 -19.82
CA ALA A 101 -6.52 -10.72 -18.37
C ALA A 101 -7.84 -10.14 -17.86
N LEU A 102 -8.39 -10.77 -16.82
CA LEU A 102 -9.47 -10.23 -15.99
C LEU A 102 -8.86 -9.79 -14.67
N CYS A 103 -9.08 -8.53 -14.30
CA CYS A 103 -8.62 -8.00 -13.03
C CYS A 103 -9.84 -7.62 -12.18
N ILE A 104 -9.92 -8.15 -10.96
CA ILE A 104 -10.94 -7.81 -9.98
C ILE A 104 -10.21 -7.36 -8.71
N ASN A 105 -10.40 -6.11 -8.31
CA ASN A 105 -9.80 -5.57 -7.11
C ASN A 105 -10.82 -5.56 -5.97
N GLY A 106 -10.44 -6.13 -4.84
CA GLY A 106 -11.20 -6.00 -3.60
C GLY A 106 -11.16 -4.58 -3.03
N SER A 107 -12.17 -4.20 -2.25
CA SER A 107 -12.24 -2.88 -1.60
C SER A 107 -11.33 -2.77 -0.38
N GLY A 108 -11.14 -3.87 0.35
CA GLY A 108 -10.45 -3.87 1.64
C GLY A 108 -11.35 -3.44 2.80
N PRO A 109 -10.79 -3.30 4.00
CA PRO A 109 -11.52 -2.89 5.19
C PRO A 109 -11.81 -1.38 5.18
N VAL A 110 -12.62 -0.97 6.14
CA VAL A 110 -12.91 0.45 6.39
C VAL A 110 -12.08 0.91 7.58
N VAL A 111 -11.34 1.99 7.41
CA VAL A 111 -10.49 2.58 8.45
C VAL A 111 -11.36 3.28 9.49
N ASN A 112 -10.98 3.16 10.75
CA ASN A 112 -11.57 3.88 11.87
C ASN A 112 -10.59 4.88 12.49
N ASP A 113 -11.06 5.70 13.42
CA ASP A 113 -10.26 6.76 14.06
C ASP A 113 -9.03 6.21 14.79
N CYS A 114 -9.11 5.01 15.37
CA CYS A 114 -7.95 4.38 16.03
C CYS A 114 -6.82 4.09 15.04
N THR A 115 -7.15 3.55 13.86
CA THR A 115 -6.18 3.30 12.80
C THR A 115 -5.52 4.59 12.32
N VAL A 116 -6.32 5.66 12.16
CA VAL A 116 -5.81 7.00 11.80
C VAL A 116 -4.84 7.50 12.87
N GLN A 117 -5.20 7.37 14.15
CA GLN A 117 -4.35 7.81 15.26
C GLN A 117 -3.02 7.05 15.31
N PHE A 118 -3.06 5.72 15.17
CA PHE A 118 -1.82 4.91 15.13
C PHE A 118 -0.90 5.35 13.99
N LEU A 119 -1.45 5.66 12.82
CA LEU A 119 -0.66 6.14 11.69
C LEU A 119 -0.03 7.51 12.00
N LEU A 120 -0.78 8.44 12.58
CA LEU A 120 -0.28 9.76 12.97
C LEU A 120 0.79 9.67 14.06
N ASP A 121 0.66 8.73 15.01
CA ASP A 121 1.66 8.47 16.04
C ASP A 121 2.99 7.99 15.43
N GLU A 122 2.96 7.18 14.36
CA GLU A 122 4.18 6.79 13.63
C GLU A 122 4.79 7.98 12.87
N ILE A 123 3.97 8.83 12.26
CA ILE A 123 4.45 10.06 11.60
C ILE A 123 5.10 11.01 12.61
N ALA A 124 4.62 11.06 13.84
CA ALA A 124 5.21 11.88 14.88
C ALA A 124 6.67 11.52 15.23
N LYS A 125 7.10 10.28 14.91
CA LYS A 125 8.47 9.77 15.14
C LYS A 125 9.47 10.11 14.02
N ILE A 126 9.00 10.70 12.92
CA ILE A 126 9.83 11.10 11.77
C ILE A 126 10.74 12.26 12.18
N ASN A 127 11.96 12.27 11.67
CA ASN A 127 12.96 13.27 11.94
C ASN A 127 13.14 14.24 10.75
N ALA A 128 13.82 15.36 11.00
CA ALA A 128 14.23 16.27 9.94
C ALA A 128 15.09 15.55 8.89
N ASP A 129 14.97 15.95 7.63
CA ASP A 129 15.65 15.38 6.47
C ASP A 129 15.25 13.94 6.08
N ASP A 130 14.34 13.30 6.81
CA ASP A 130 13.75 12.04 6.37
C ASP A 130 12.92 12.24 5.09
N ILE A 131 12.74 11.17 4.33
CA ILE A 131 11.90 11.15 3.13
C ILE A 131 10.69 10.26 3.40
N VAL A 132 9.51 10.78 3.18
CA VAL A 132 8.24 10.04 3.33
C VAL A 132 7.59 9.88 1.97
N VAL A 133 7.45 8.64 1.53
CA VAL A 133 6.81 8.29 0.26
C VAL A 133 5.39 7.82 0.55
N ILE A 134 4.39 8.60 0.15
CA ILE A 134 2.97 8.25 0.24
C ILE A 134 2.54 7.76 -1.14
N SER A 135 2.21 6.47 -1.27
CA SER A 135 1.89 5.94 -2.59
C SER A 135 0.78 4.89 -2.61
N GLY A 136 0.06 4.84 -3.72
CA GLY A 136 -1.06 3.96 -3.98
C GLY A 136 -2.42 4.62 -3.81
N SER A 137 -3.41 3.85 -3.39
CA SER A 137 -4.78 4.31 -3.10
C SER A 137 -5.04 4.34 -1.59
N MET A 138 -6.07 5.05 -1.17
CA MET A 138 -6.58 5.00 0.21
C MET A 138 -7.61 3.89 0.37
N MET A 139 -7.72 3.34 1.58
CA MET A 139 -8.89 2.57 2.03
C MET A 139 -10.09 3.50 2.23
N HIS A 140 -11.30 2.92 2.23
CA HIS A 140 -12.48 3.63 2.70
C HIS A 140 -12.34 3.98 4.19
N GLY A 141 -12.91 5.11 4.60
CA GLY A 141 -12.89 5.60 5.98
C GLY A 141 -11.84 6.68 6.26
N PHE A 142 -10.81 6.83 5.44
CA PHE A 142 -9.99 8.04 5.48
C PHE A 142 -10.80 9.25 4.97
N ALA A 143 -10.60 10.40 5.60
CA ALA A 143 -11.15 11.67 5.12
C ALA A 143 -10.53 12.06 3.76
N ASP A 144 -11.27 12.77 2.93
CA ASP A 144 -10.81 13.17 1.59
C ASP A 144 -9.53 14.01 1.62
N ASP A 145 -9.32 14.80 2.67
CA ASP A 145 -8.15 15.64 2.89
C ASP A 145 -7.03 14.96 3.69
N PHE A 146 -7.21 13.67 4.03
CA PHE A 146 -6.26 12.95 4.90
C PHE A 146 -4.82 12.98 4.38
N VAL A 147 -4.62 12.81 3.07
CA VAL A 147 -3.26 12.86 2.47
C VAL A 147 -2.64 14.25 2.64
N THR A 148 -3.43 15.29 2.51
CA THR A 148 -2.99 16.68 2.74
C THR A 148 -2.58 16.88 4.20
N ALA A 149 -3.41 16.43 5.14
CA ALA A 149 -3.10 16.48 6.57
C ALA A 149 -1.82 15.69 6.91
N LEU A 150 -1.67 14.50 6.32
CA LEU A 150 -0.49 13.67 6.49
C LEU A 150 0.77 14.37 5.96
N ALA A 151 0.72 14.96 4.77
CA ALA A 151 1.82 15.71 4.17
C ALA A 151 2.22 16.92 5.04
N GLN A 152 1.24 17.64 5.58
CA GLN A 152 1.47 18.77 6.49
C GLN A 152 2.14 18.29 7.79
N ALA A 153 1.71 17.17 8.37
CA ALA A 153 2.35 16.60 9.56
C ALA A 153 3.82 16.23 9.30
N VAL A 154 4.14 15.70 8.13
CA VAL A 154 5.52 15.41 7.70
C VAL A 154 6.33 16.70 7.54
N HIS A 155 5.77 17.75 6.94
CA HIS A 155 6.46 19.03 6.80
C HIS A 155 6.75 19.73 8.13
N GLN A 156 5.88 19.56 9.13
CA GLN A 156 6.14 20.08 10.50
C GLN A 156 7.39 19.45 11.13
N LYS A 157 7.83 18.30 10.63
CA LYS A 157 9.08 17.64 11.04
C LYS A 157 10.30 18.08 10.21
N ASN A 158 10.15 18.99 9.26
CA ASN A 158 11.16 19.35 8.27
C ASN A 158 11.62 18.17 7.41
N ALA A 159 10.75 17.18 7.19
CA ALA A 159 10.96 16.04 6.32
C ALA A 159 10.40 16.28 4.91
N LYS A 160 10.85 15.50 3.93
CA LYS A 160 10.43 15.61 2.54
C LYS A 160 9.28 14.66 2.24
N VAL A 161 8.28 15.14 1.50
CA VAL A 161 7.14 14.33 1.05
C VAL A 161 7.29 13.99 -0.43
N VAL A 162 7.13 12.71 -0.75
CA VAL A 162 7.00 12.19 -2.14
C VAL A 162 5.60 11.61 -2.27
N ILE A 163 4.88 11.94 -3.35
CA ILE A 163 3.50 11.48 -3.57
C ILE A 163 3.41 10.75 -4.91
N ASP A 164 2.94 9.50 -4.89
CA ASP A 164 2.55 8.70 -6.06
C ASP A 164 1.16 8.11 -5.86
N MET A 165 0.13 8.93 -6.06
CA MET A 165 -1.27 8.54 -5.82
C MET A 165 -2.14 8.82 -7.02
N GLU A 166 -3.04 7.87 -7.36
CA GLU A 166 -3.92 7.99 -8.53
C GLU A 166 -5.10 8.95 -8.32
N GLN A 167 -5.55 9.09 -7.07
CA GLN A 167 -6.78 9.80 -6.72
C GLN A 167 -6.53 11.13 -5.97
N ILE A 168 -5.38 11.75 -6.23
CA ILE A 168 -5.08 13.07 -5.66
C ILE A 168 -5.39 14.18 -6.67
N THR A 169 -6.09 15.22 -6.22
CA THR A 169 -6.42 16.37 -7.08
C THR A 169 -5.24 17.34 -7.17
N MET A 170 -5.28 18.22 -8.20
CA MET A 170 -4.25 19.27 -8.35
C MET A 170 -4.28 20.28 -7.20
N GLU A 171 -5.46 20.53 -6.61
CA GLU A 171 -5.62 21.36 -5.43
C GLU A 171 -4.93 20.73 -4.23
N GLN A 172 -5.21 19.46 -3.96
CA GLN A 172 -4.54 18.72 -2.88
C GLN A 172 -3.03 18.65 -3.07
N LEU A 173 -2.54 18.42 -4.30
CA LEU A 173 -1.10 18.43 -4.58
C LEU A 173 -0.45 19.79 -4.27
N LYS A 174 -1.11 20.90 -4.60
CA LYS A 174 -0.61 22.24 -4.25
C LYS A 174 -0.53 22.46 -2.73
N GLU A 175 -1.49 21.91 -1.97
CA GLU A 175 -1.50 21.99 -0.51
C GLU A 175 -0.46 21.06 0.13
N CYS A 176 -0.27 19.86 -0.42
CA CYS A 176 0.74 18.89 0.02
C CYS A 176 2.17 19.39 -0.20
N LYS A 177 2.42 20.27 -1.17
CA LYS A 177 3.76 20.79 -1.52
C LYS A 177 4.83 19.69 -1.59
N PRO A 178 4.62 18.61 -2.38
CA PRO A 178 5.55 17.49 -2.40
C PRO A 178 6.90 17.88 -2.98
N TYR A 179 7.95 17.22 -2.49
CA TYR A 179 9.30 17.35 -3.04
C TYR A 179 9.41 16.66 -4.42
N LEU A 180 8.63 15.58 -4.64
CA LEU A 180 8.55 14.83 -5.87
C LEU A 180 7.13 14.25 -6.03
N ILE A 181 6.66 14.16 -7.29
CA ILE A 181 5.40 13.54 -7.70
C ILE A 181 5.70 12.41 -8.67
#